data_daedebf620ed068db907ba33dcb96150
#
_entry.id   daedebf620ed068db907ba33dcb96150
#
_cell.length_a   1.000
_cell.length_b   1.000
_cell.length_c   1.000
_cell.angle_alpha   90.00
_cell.angle_beta   90.00
_cell.angle_gamma   90.00
#
_symmetry.space_group_name_H-M   'P 1'
#
loop_
_entity.id
_entity.type
_entity.pdbx_description
1 polymer ?
#
loop_
_entity_poly.entity_id
_entity_poly.type
_entity_poly.pdbx_seq_one_letter_code
_entity_poly.pdbx_strand_id
1 'polypeptide(L)'
;LGEGVGGFAVGDHVACAGAGYANHAEFVAVPENLCARLPADISWEDAALTTLGAIALHGFRLSSARLGESVAVIGLGLLGQLSARLAKAAGCRVLSVDLDEGRIAKAREAGIEAVLRAGAERAGAAFTDGRGFDVVLIAADGQTNDPIELAAELARERGVVVAVGNVALGVPRNAFYRKELSLKVSRSYGPGRYDPVYEEGGIDYPYGYVRWTQQRNMAEFARLASTRAVSLAGLVTHRLPATQGARAYDLLREGPNVLGLVLEYDAKAGNAQRLDVTSAMKARPGAGVGVLGAGAFATGVMLSAIKKSGASLRGIASPSGSRAKAAAEKFGFAFASSDAGDVLSDVKTSTVAILTRHGHHAAQVCSALGAGKNVFVEKPLCVSFEELDAIAAARATAPGILAVGFNRRFAPMTLDLKQALERGPKAVMIRVNAGALPAGHWSADAAHGGRLVGEGCHFFDWANFIVGAAPVSVDAKALGRKAGVQDWAARITYEDSSVADILYTSEGDAGLGKERYEVHGGGVSAVLDDFKELTVHKDGRGKTWRSRLSPDKGHARQWNAFFTAAKDGRGAPVSWEDVNRTTRVTLAAQESLRLGGPVTLDS
;
A
#
# COMPACT_ATOMS: atom_id res chain seq x y z
N LEU A 1 -15.65 -7.52 -15.04
CA LEU A 1 -16.28 -7.94 -13.79
C LEU A 1 -15.43 -9.05 -13.17
N GLY A 2 -15.26 -9.02 -11.84
CA GLY A 2 -14.61 -10.08 -11.08
C GLY A 2 -15.50 -11.34 -11.01
N GLU A 3 -14.88 -12.47 -10.66
CA GLU A 3 -15.59 -13.72 -10.41
C GLU A 3 -16.51 -13.57 -9.18
N GLY A 4 -17.75 -14.07 -9.29
CA GLY A 4 -18.76 -14.01 -8.22
C GLY A 4 -19.53 -12.68 -8.12
N VAL A 5 -19.20 -11.65 -8.91
CA VAL A 5 -19.96 -10.38 -8.90
C VAL A 5 -21.32 -10.58 -9.59
N GLY A 6 -22.40 -10.46 -8.81
CA GLY A 6 -23.77 -10.65 -9.30
C GLY A 6 -24.59 -9.37 -9.48
N GLY A 7 -24.16 -8.28 -8.86
CA GLY A 7 -24.93 -7.03 -8.83
C GLY A 7 -24.75 -6.11 -10.04
N PHE A 8 -23.79 -6.38 -10.94
CA PHE A 8 -23.45 -5.51 -12.07
C PHE A 8 -23.29 -6.30 -13.37
N ALA A 9 -23.43 -5.59 -14.49
CA ALA A 9 -23.22 -6.11 -15.84
C ALA A 9 -22.12 -5.30 -16.56
N VAL A 10 -21.46 -5.94 -17.56
CA VAL A 10 -20.53 -5.23 -18.43
C VAL A 10 -21.29 -4.14 -19.22
N GLY A 11 -20.78 -2.92 -19.16
CA GLY A 11 -21.43 -1.73 -19.74
C GLY A 11 -22.24 -0.90 -18.75
N ASP A 12 -22.42 -1.36 -17.50
CA ASP A 12 -23.04 -0.53 -16.45
C ASP A 12 -22.18 0.71 -16.15
N HIS A 13 -22.81 1.85 -16.06
CA HIS A 13 -22.20 3.06 -15.52
C HIS A 13 -22.27 3.02 -14.00
N VAL A 14 -21.15 3.24 -13.34
CA VAL A 14 -21.06 3.15 -11.88
C VAL A 14 -20.30 4.33 -11.28
N ALA A 15 -20.72 4.77 -10.10
CA ALA A 15 -19.91 5.59 -9.22
C ALA A 15 -19.14 4.67 -8.26
N CYS A 16 -17.87 4.96 -8.05
CA CYS A 16 -16.98 4.17 -7.20
C CYS A 16 -16.52 4.98 -5.99
N ALA A 17 -16.36 4.31 -4.84
CA ALA A 17 -15.82 4.87 -3.61
C ALA A 17 -14.70 3.97 -3.05
N GLY A 18 -14.06 4.41 -1.98
CA GLY A 18 -13.04 3.65 -1.27
C GLY A 18 -11.62 4.15 -1.48
N ALA A 19 -10.99 4.62 -0.38
CA ALA A 19 -9.59 4.99 -0.39
C ALA A 19 -8.73 3.74 -0.68
N GLY A 20 -7.84 3.85 -1.68
CA GLY A 20 -7.02 2.74 -2.15
C GLY A 20 -7.66 1.90 -3.26
N TYR A 21 -8.97 1.99 -3.49
CA TYR A 21 -9.70 1.32 -4.56
C TYR A 21 -10.08 2.27 -5.69
N ALA A 22 -10.91 3.28 -5.41
CA ALA A 22 -11.39 4.26 -6.39
C ALA A 22 -10.38 5.40 -6.58
N ASN A 23 -9.22 5.08 -7.11
CA ASN A 23 -8.14 6.03 -7.38
C ASN A 23 -8.37 6.76 -8.71
N HIS A 24 -7.68 7.91 -8.91
CA HIS A 24 -7.63 8.58 -10.21
C HIS A 24 -6.77 7.76 -11.18
N ALA A 25 -7.41 6.89 -11.95
CA ALA A 25 -6.78 6.02 -12.93
C ALA A 25 -7.79 5.67 -14.04
N GLU A 26 -7.28 5.27 -15.22
CA GLU A 26 -8.10 4.80 -16.33
C GLU A 26 -8.80 3.48 -16.01
N PHE A 27 -8.18 2.63 -15.18
CA PHE A 27 -8.73 1.37 -14.69
C PHE A 27 -8.56 1.26 -13.20
N VAL A 28 -9.62 0.84 -12.53
CA VAL A 28 -9.65 0.57 -11.09
C VAL A 28 -10.34 -0.76 -10.82
N ALA A 29 -9.82 -1.52 -9.86
CA ALA A 29 -10.48 -2.69 -9.31
C ALA A 29 -11.13 -2.28 -7.99
N VAL A 30 -12.46 -2.26 -7.95
CA VAL A 30 -13.23 -1.75 -6.81
C VAL A 30 -14.17 -2.85 -6.34
N PRO A 31 -14.21 -3.17 -5.03
CA PRO A 31 -15.16 -4.12 -4.46
C PRO A 31 -16.62 -3.73 -4.74
N GLU A 32 -17.50 -4.72 -4.89
CA GLU A 32 -18.89 -4.54 -5.29
C GLU A 32 -19.65 -3.56 -4.39
N ASN A 33 -19.50 -3.67 -3.08
CA ASN A 33 -20.18 -2.80 -2.11
C ASN A 33 -19.68 -1.34 -2.09
N LEU A 34 -18.58 -1.06 -2.79
CA LEU A 34 -18.04 0.29 -3.00
C LEU A 34 -18.46 0.89 -4.34
N CYS A 35 -19.28 0.19 -5.13
CA CYS A 35 -19.82 0.63 -6.41
C CYS A 35 -21.32 0.86 -6.30
N ALA A 36 -21.83 1.94 -6.92
CA ALA A 36 -23.25 2.19 -7.07
C ALA A 36 -23.59 2.42 -8.54
N ARG A 37 -24.65 1.77 -9.05
CA ARG A 37 -25.14 2.02 -10.40
C ARG A 37 -25.61 3.46 -10.54
N LEU A 38 -25.28 4.06 -11.64
CA LEU A 38 -25.71 5.40 -12.01
C LEU A 38 -27.01 5.34 -12.84
N PRO A 39 -27.96 6.24 -12.59
CA PRO A 39 -29.10 6.43 -13.49
C PRO A 39 -28.63 6.82 -14.90
N ALA A 40 -29.34 6.38 -15.93
CA ALA A 40 -28.97 6.63 -17.32
C ALA A 40 -28.89 8.13 -17.69
N ASP A 41 -29.72 8.95 -17.04
CA ASP A 41 -29.87 10.38 -17.37
C ASP A 41 -28.95 11.30 -16.56
N ILE A 42 -28.11 10.76 -15.67
CA ILE A 42 -27.17 11.59 -14.90
C ILE A 42 -26.01 12.04 -15.77
N SER A 43 -25.62 13.32 -15.68
CA SER A 43 -24.40 13.78 -16.32
C SER A 43 -23.16 13.18 -15.67
N TRP A 44 -22.08 12.97 -16.43
CA TRP A 44 -20.81 12.49 -15.87
C TRP A 44 -20.23 13.42 -14.79
N GLU A 45 -20.46 14.73 -14.96
CA GLU A 45 -20.05 15.75 -14.01
C GLU A 45 -20.80 15.60 -12.67
N ASP A 46 -22.12 15.43 -12.72
CA ASP A 46 -22.92 15.21 -11.53
C ASP A 46 -22.62 13.85 -10.88
N ALA A 47 -22.41 12.84 -11.69
CA ALA A 47 -22.03 11.49 -11.25
C ALA A 47 -20.69 11.48 -10.51
N ALA A 48 -19.71 12.30 -10.92
CA ALA A 48 -18.41 12.42 -10.24
C ALA A 48 -18.54 12.93 -8.80
N LEU A 49 -19.62 13.62 -8.46
CA LEU A 49 -19.88 14.11 -7.10
C LEU A 49 -20.59 13.07 -6.19
N THR A 50 -20.89 11.87 -6.69
CA THR A 50 -21.72 10.89 -5.96
C THR A 50 -21.16 10.52 -4.59
N THR A 51 -19.86 10.27 -4.48
CA THR A 51 -19.24 9.90 -3.19
C THR A 51 -19.30 11.05 -2.18
N LEU A 52 -19.02 12.28 -2.62
CA LEU A 52 -19.09 13.47 -1.76
C LEU A 52 -20.54 13.78 -1.38
N GLY A 53 -21.47 13.57 -2.32
CA GLY A 53 -22.90 13.68 -2.06
C GLY A 53 -23.40 12.66 -1.05
N ALA A 54 -22.89 11.44 -1.10
CA ALA A 54 -23.21 10.42 -0.10
C ALA A 54 -22.70 10.77 1.30
N ILE A 55 -21.53 11.44 1.41
CA ILE A 55 -21.03 11.98 2.69
C ILE A 55 -22.01 13.03 3.24
N ALA A 56 -22.40 14.01 2.43
CA ALA A 56 -23.34 15.04 2.82
C ALA A 56 -24.71 14.44 3.21
N LEU A 57 -25.21 13.48 2.43
CA LEU A 57 -26.47 12.78 2.68
C LEU A 57 -26.43 11.97 3.99
N HIS A 58 -25.30 11.30 4.28
CA HIS A 58 -25.15 10.58 5.54
C HIS A 58 -25.17 11.54 6.74
N GLY A 59 -24.43 12.66 6.67
CA GLY A 59 -24.47 13.69 7.71
C GLY A 59 -25.87 14.24 7.93
N PHE A 60 -26.60 14.53 6.86
CA PHE A 60 -28.00 14.95 6.92
C PHE A 60 -28.90 13.89 7.58
N ARG A 61 -28.76 12.61 7.21
CA ARG A 61 -29.54 11.51 7.82
C ARG A 61 -29.27 11.33 9.32
N LEU A 62 -28.02 11.51 9.74
CA LEU A 62 -27.67 11.46 11.17
C LEU A 62 -28.38 12.55 11.98
N SER A 63 -28.70 13.69 11.36
CA SER A 63 -29.44 14.76 12.04
C SER A 63 -30.87 14.37 12.39
N SER A 64 -31.44 13.42 11.65
CA SER A 64 -32.87 13.05 11.73
C SER A 64 -33.82 14.20 11.45
N ALA A 65 -33.38 15.21 10.70
CA ALA A 65 -34.20 16.37 10.31
C ALA A 65 -35.48 15.96 9.56
N ARG A 66 -36.57 16.65 9.83
CA ARG A 66 -37.89 16.37 9.26
C ARG A 66 -38.40 17.54 8.43
N LEU A 67 -39.40 17.26 7.59
CA LEU A 67 -40.09 18.28 6.79
C LEU A 67 -40.52 19.45 7.64
N GLY A 68 -40.19 20.67 7.21
CA GLY A 68 -40.54 21.92 7.88
C GLY A 68 -39.60 22.36 9.02
N GLU A 69 -38.69 21.49 9.48
CA GLU A 69 -37.68 21.87 10.48
C GLU A 69 -36.67 22.86 9.92
N SER A 70 -36.04 23.63 10.79
CA SER A 70 -35.00 24.60 10.49
C SER A 70 -33.61 23.98 10.60
N VAL A 71 -32.80 24.15 9.57
CA VAL A 71 -31.42 23.60 9.48
C VAL A 71 -30.44 24.75 9.25
N ALA A 72 -29.45 24.87 10.12
CA ALA A 72 -28.28 25.71 9.85
C ALA A 72 -27.15 24.87 9.26
N VAL A 73 -26.43 25.40 8.26
CA VAL A 73 -25.23 24.78 7.70
C VAL A 73 -24.04 25.71 7.87
N ILE A 74 -23.03 25.27 8.61
CA ILE A 74 -21.81 26.04 8.88
C ILE A 74 -20.69 25.53 7.97
N GLY A 75 -20.18 26.41 7.11
CA GLY A 75 -19.22 26.08 6.04
C GLY A 75 -19.92 25.75 4.74
N LEU A 76 -19.63 26.51 3.67
CA LEU A 76 -20.21 26.38 2.34
C LEU A 76 -19.17 25.95 1.30
N GLY A 77 -18.15 25.19 1.71
CA GLY A 77 -17.35 24.35 0.80
C GLY A 77 -18.25 23.34 0.06
N LEU A 78 -17.71 22.48 -0.76
CA LEU A 78 -18.50 21.54 -1.57
C LEU A 78 -19.45 20.69 -0.74
N LEU A 79 -19.00 20.14 0.40
CA LEU A 79 -19.85 19.35 1.31
C LEU A 79 -20.97 20.19 1.92
N GLY A 80 -20.68 21.44 2.29
CA GLY A 80 -21.70 22.33 2.84
C GLY A 80 -22.76 22.72 1.81
N GLN A 81 -22.33 23.04 0.59
CA GLN A 81 -23.28 23.29 -0.52
C GLN A 81 -24.18 22.08 -0.78
N LEU A 82 -23.63 20.88 -0.78
CA LEU A 82 -24.39 19.62 -0.96
C LEU A 82 -25.35 19.39 0.22
N SER A 83 -24.89 19.59 1.47
CA SER A 83 -25.70 19.41 2.67
C SER A 83 -26.88 20.38 2.70
N ALA A 84 -26.66 21.65 2.36
CA ALA A 84 -27.70 22.66 2.31
C ALA A 84 -28.77 22.37 1.24
N ARG A 85 -28.34 21.93 0.04
CA ARG A 85 -29.24 21.54 -1.05
C ARG A 85 -30.03 20.27 -0.70
N LEU A 86 -29.42 19.30 -0.04
CA LEU A 86 -30.11 18.10 0.46
C LEU A 86 -31.16 18.43 1.51
N ALA A 87 -30.83 19.28 2.49
CA ALA A 87 -31.78 19.73 3.51
C ALA A 87 -32.96 20.48 2.89
N LYS A 88 -32.71 21.39 1.93
CA LYS A 88 -33.75 22.07 1.18
C LYS A 88 -34.65 21.10 0.40
N ALA A 89 -34.04 20.15 -0.31
CA ALA A 89 -34.78 19.13 -1.06
C ALA A 89 -35.65 18.22 -0.16
N ALA A 90 -35.22 18.02 1.09
CA ALA A 90 -36.00 17.31 2.11
C ALA A 90 -37.11 18.17 2.72
N GLY A 91 -37.29 19.40 2.27
CA GLY A 91 -38.34 20.31 2.74
C GLY A 91 -38.03 21.04 4.03
N CYS A 92 -36.77 21.12 4.43
CA CYS A 92 -36.31 21.92 5.56
C CYS A 92 -36.18 23.41 5.17
N ARG A 93 -36.34 24.29 6.16
CA ARG A 93 -35.94 25.70 6.05
C ARG A 93 -34.43 25.77 6.31
N VAL A 94 -33.65 26.36 5.39
CA VAL A 94 -32.18 26.31 5.46
C VAL A 94 -31.59 27.71 5.50
N LEU A 95 -30.74 27.97 6.51
CA LEU A 95 -29.81 29.09 6.57
C LEU A 95 -28.38 28.58 6.59
N SER A 96 -27.51 29.14 5.75
CA SER A 96 -26.12 28.73 5.68
C SER A 96 -25.18 29.86 6.09
N VAL A 97 -24.01 29.49 6.59
CA VAL A 97 -22.98 30.42 7.10
C VAL A 97 -21.63 30.08 6.52
N ASP A 98 -20.90 31.07 5.98
CA ASP A 98 -19.49 30.92 5.56
C ASP A 98 -18.69 32.20 5.83
N LEU A 99 -17.39 32.12 5.69
CA LEU A 99 -16.47 33.26 5.73
C LEU A 99 -16.30 33.91 4.35
N ASP A 100 -16.63 33.19 3.28
CA ASP A 100 -16.37 33.55 1.88
C ASP A 100 -17.65 33.99 1.18
N GLU A 101 -17.65 35.25 0.68
CA GLU A 101 -18.80 35.83 -0.03
C GLU A 101 -19.14 35.11 -1.33
N GLY A 102 -18.12 34.56 -2.04
CA GLY A 102 -18.33 33.82 -3.29
C GLY A 102 -19.09 32.51 -3.04
N ARG A 103 -18.78 31.80 -1.94
CA ARG A 103 -19.49 30.59 -1.53
C ARG A 103 -20.91 30.88 -1.08
N ILE A 104 -21.12 32.02 -0.39
CA ILE A 104 -22.44 32.52 0.00
C ILE A 104 -23.27 32.84 -1.25
N ALA A 105 -22.70 33.55 -2.22
CA ALA A 105 -23.36 33.83 -3.48
C ALA A 105 -23.82 32.56 -4.20
N LYS A 106 -22.97 31.51 -4.22
CA LYS A 106 -23.33 30.20 -4.78
C LYS A 106 -24.50 29.50 -4.07
N ALA A 107 -24.59 29.61 -2.76
CA ALA A 107 -25.74 29.09 -2.02
C ALA A 107 -27.03 29.87 -2.38
N ARG A 108 -26.92 31.19 -2.48
CA ARG A 108 -28.05 32.06 -2.86
C ARG A 108 -28.54 31.81 -4.30
N GLU A 109 -27.64 31.57 -5.24
CA GLU A 109 -28.00 31.14 -6.60
C GLU A 109 -28.86 29.85 -6.61
N ALA A 110 -28.63 28.95 -5.65
CA ALA A 110 -29.44 27.75 -5.44
C ALA A 110 -30.73 28.01 -4.61
N GLY A 111 -31.02 29.28 -4.33
CA GLY A 111 -32.18 29.69 -3.54
C GLY A 111 -32.09 29.27 -2.06
N ILE A 112 -30.89 29.23 -1.50
CA ILE A 112 -30.64 28.96 -0.08
C ILE A 112 -30.22 30.29 0.58
N GLU A 113 -30.85 30.61 1.70
CA GLU A 113 -30.42 31.76 2.47
C GLU A 113 -29.03 31.52 3.06
N ALA A 114 -28.15 32.51 2.90
CA ALA A 114 -26.77 32.39 3.37
C ALA A 114 -26.22 33.74 3.83
N VAL A 115 -25.43 33.73 4.88
CA VAL A 115 -24.85 34.93 5.50
C VAL A 115 -23.39 34.75 5.86
N LEU A 116 -22.69 35.87 6.02
CA LEU A 116 -21.31 35.87 6.55
C LEU A 116 -21.32 35.49 8.04
N ARG A 117 -20.24 34.84 8.44
CA ARG A 117 -20.03 34.43 9.85
C ARG A 117 -20.25 35.57 10.83
N ALA A 118 -19.80 36.77 10.52
CA ALA A 118 -19.94 37.96 11.37
C ALA A 118 -21.40 38.38 11.69
N GLY A 119 -22.37 37.89 10.93
CA GLY A 119 -23.81 38.19 11.14
C GLY A 119 -24.64 36.96 11.47
N ALA A 120 -24.02 35.80 11.67
CA ALA A 120 -24.71 34.52 11.76
C ALA A 120 -25.70 34.43 12.91
N GLU A 121 -25.34 34.89 14.10
CA GLU A 121 -26.18 34.85 15.28
C GLU A 121 -27.46 35.68 15.12
N ARG A 122 -27.31 36.93 14.62
CA ARG A 122 -28.45 37.82 14.38
C ARG A 122 -29.37 37.29 13.28
N ALA A 123 -28.76 36.80 12.19
CA ALA A 123 -29.51 36.22 11.06
C ALA A 123 -30.23 34.93 11.50
N GLY A 124 -29.59 34.08 12.29
CA GLY A 124 -30.17 32.87 12.85
C GLY A 124 -31.33 33.13 13.75
N ALA A 125 -31.22 34.13 14.65
CA ALA A 125 -32.31 34.56 15.51
C ALA A 125 -33.52 35.08 14.71
N ALA A 126 -33.26 35.90 13.68
CA ALA A 126 -34.35 36.41 12.81
C ALA A 126 -34.99 35.26 11.99
N PHE A 127 -34.22 34.31 11.48
CA PHE A 127 -34.71 33.19 10.69
C PHE A 127 -35.56 32.22 11.48
N THR A 128 -35.30 32.07 12.78
CA THR A 128 -35.97 31.12 13.68
C THR A 128 -36.93 31.78 14.69
N ASP A 129 -37.23 33.05 14.51
CA ASP A 129 -38.03 33.83 15.46
C ASP A 129 -37.49 33.77 16.91
N GLY A 130 -36.16 33.76 17.05
CA GLY A 130 -35.46 33.64 18.32
C GLY A 130 -35.45 32.26 18.97
N ARG A 131 -36.03 31.25 18.33
CA ARG A 131 -36.13 29.88 18.89
C ARG A 131 -34.90 29.04 18.72
N GLY A 132 -34.04 29.36 17.72
CA GLY A 132 -32.89 28.57 17.31
C GLY A 132 -33.22 27.43 16.34
N PHE A 133 -32.20 26.80 15.76
CA PHE A 133 -32.35 25.77 14.75
C PHE A 133 -32.58 24.39 15.37
N ASP A 134 -33.44 23.59 14.74
CA ASP A 134 -33.65 22.18 15.07
C ASP A 134 -32.38 21.35 14.87
N VAL A 135 -31.65 21.65 13.79
CA VAL A 135 -30.42 20.98 13.41
C VAL A 135 -29.37 21.99 12.99
N VAL A 136 -28.11 21.73 13.36
CA VAL A 136 -26.93 22.43 12.84
C VAL A 136 -25.96 21.43 12.25
N LEU A 137 -25.68 21.55 10.96
CA LEU A 137 -24.68 20.74 10.24
C LEU A 137 -23.37 21.52 10.14
N ILE A 138 -22.27 20.99 10.64
CA ILE A 138 -20.95 21.60 10.53
C ILE A 138 -20.22 20.90 9.38
N ALA A 139 -20.07 21.59 8.23
CA ALA A 139 -19.38 21.11 7.05
C ALA A 139 -18.07 21.90 6.78
N ALA A 140 -17.64 22.72 7.74
CA ALA A 140 -16.40 23.48 7.69
C ALA A 140 -15.18 22.55 7.89
N ASP A 141 -14.01 23.02 7.45
CA ASP A 141 -12.69 22.42 7.72
C ASP A 141 -11.83 23.46 8.45
N GLY A 142 -11.19 23.06 9.54
CA GLY A 142 -10.34 23.96 10.31
C GLY A 142 -10.04 23.48 11.73
N GLN A 143 -9.00 24.07 12.32
CA GLN A 143 -8.50 23.67 13.64
C GLN A 143 -9.03 24.56 14.79
N THR A 144 -9.98 25.47 14.50
CA THR A 144 -10.59 26.34 15.51
C THR A 144 -11.88 25.74 16.06
N ASN A 145 -12.26 26.14 17.27
CA ASN A 145 -13.53 25.76 17.89
C ASN A 145 -14.72 26.64 17.46
N ASP A 146 -14.50 27.71 16.67
CA ASP A 146 -15.58 28.62 16.27
C ASP A 146 -16.79 27.89 15.64
N PRO A 147 -16.63 26.87 14.75
CA PRO A 147 -17.78 26.18 14.18
C PRO A 147 -18.65 25.45 15.21
N ILE A 148 -18.06 24.81 16.23
CA ILE A 148 -18.83 24.10 17.26
C ILE A 148 -19.43 25.05 18.30
N GLU A 149 -18.75 26.15 18.56
CA GLU A 149 -19.28 27.23 19.44
C GLU A 149 -20.47 27.92 18.78
N LEU A 150 -20.34 28.31 17.50
CA LEU A 150 -21.45 28.86 16.73
C LEU A 150 -22.63 27.88 16.64
N ALA A 151 -22.35 26.59 16.40
CA ALA A 151 -23.40 25.58 16.34
C ALA A 151 -24.19 25.50 17.66
N ALA A 152 -23.49 25.56 18.78
CA ALA A 152 -24.13 25.56 20.11
C ALA A 152 -25.00 26.82 20.35
N GLU A 153 -24.57 27.94 19.78
CA GLU A 153 -25.31 29.21 19.88
C GLU A 153 -26.56 29.20 19.00
N LEU A 154 -26.44 28.79 17.76
CA LEU A 154 -27.52 28.74 16.79
C LEU A 154 -28.58 27.67 17.09
N ALA A 155 -28.21 26.54 17.69
CA ALA A 155 -29.14 25.45 17.98
C ALA A 155 -30.19 25.85 19.05
N ARG A 156 -31.45 25.41 18.87
CA ARG A 156 -32.48 25.51 19.90
C ARG A 156 -32.18 24.55 21.07
N GLU A 157 -33.00 24.69 22.14
CA GLU A 157 -33.02 23.66 23.19
C GLU A 157 -33.33 22.27 22.59
N ARG A 158 -32.59 21.25 23.02
CA ARG A 158 -32.65 19.86 22.51
C ARG A 158 -32.40 19.73 21.03
N GLY A 159 -31.73 20.71 20.42
CA GLY A 159 -31.27 20.65 19.02
C GLY A 159 -30.19 19.63 18.79
N VAL A 160 -30.00 19.26 17.53
CA VAL A 160 -28.98 18.29 17.09
C VAL A 160 -27.89 19.01 16.34
N VAL A 161 -26.65 18.81 16.75
CA VAL A 161 -25.44 19.25 16.03
C VAL A 161 -24.76 18.03 15.37
N VAL A 162 -24.47 18.11 14.08
CA VAL A 162 -23.77 17.05 13.36
C VAL A 162 -22.47 17.58 12.76
N ALA A 163 -21.34 17.06 13.20
CA ALA A 163 -20.04 17.35 12.62
C ALA A 163 -19.83 16.43 11.40
N VAL A 164 -19.82 17.01 10.20
CA VAL A 164 -19.56 16.34 8.91
C VAL A 164 -18.16 16.66 8.43
N GLY A 165 -17.73 17.92 8.57
CA GLY A 165 -16.40 18.39 8.23
C GLY A 165 -15.35 18.07 9.29
N ASN A 166 -14.09 18.31 8.95
CA ASN A 166 -12.94 18.10 9.82
C ASN A 166 -12.67 19.37 10.65
N VAL A 167 -13.34 19.47 11.79
CA VAL A 167 -13.23 20.62 12.71
C VAL A 167 -12.76 20.20 14.09
N ALA A 168 -12.17 21.13 14.83
CA ALA A 168 -11.92 20.93 16.24
C ALA A 168 -13.24 20.74 17.00
N LEU A 169 -13.29 19.74 17.90
CA LEU A 169 -14.46 19.39 18.70
C LEU A 169 -14.25 19.72 20.18
N GLY A 170 -13.71 20.91 20.47
CA GLY A 170 -13.67 21.46 21.82
C GLY A 170 -15.07 21.88 22.29
N VAL A 171 -15.90 20.90 22.65
CA VAL A 171 -17.33 21.10 22.94
C VAL A 171 -17.51 22.09 24.09
N PRO A 172 -18.23 23.22 23.88
CA PRO A 172 -18.51 24.18 24.93
C PRO A 172 -19.56 23.63 25.93
N ARG A 173 -19.06 22.89 26.94
CA ARG A 173 -19.89 22.11 27.85
C ARG A 173 -21.08 22.89 28.42
N ASN A 174 -20.87 24.14 28.81
CA ASN A 174 -21.93 24.95 29.43
C ASN A 174 -23.11 25.25 28.49
N ALA A 175 -22.81 25.51 27.20
CA ALA A 175 -23.86 25.75 26.20
C ALA A 175 -24.62 24.45 25.87
N PHE A 176 -23.90 23.36 25.69
CA PHE A 176 -24.48 22.03 25.45
C PHE A 176 -25.33 21.56 26.63
N TYR A 177 -24.86 21.75 27.86
CA TYR A 177 -25.58 21.37 29.06
C TYR A 177 -26.88 22.20 29.23
N ARG A 178 -26.80 23.52 29.08
CA ARG A 178 -27.96 24.39 29.27
C ARG A 178 -29.08 24.14 28.27
N LYS A 179 -28.72 23.84 27.03
CA LYS A 179 -29.69 23.58 25.94
C LYS A 179 -29.96 22.08 25.72
N GLU A 180 -29.34 21.18 26.50
CA GLU A 180 -29.48 19.73 26.35
C GLU A 180 -29.20 19.27 24.88
N LEU A 181 -28.12 19.81 24.26
CA LEU A 181 -27.80 19.55 22.85
C LEU A 181 -27.24 18.14 22.64
N SER A 182 -27.60 17.54 21.52
CA SER A 182 -26.96 16.29 21.02
C SER A 182 -25.86 16.59 20.02
N LEU A 183 -24.67 16.00 20.19
CA LEU A 183 -23.60 16.03 19.19
C LEU A 183 -23.45 14.66 18.55
N LYS A 184 -23.44 14.63 17.22
CA LYS A 184 -23.17 13.43 16.42
C LYS A 184 -22.00 13.70 15.49
N VAL A 185 -21.11 12.72 15.31
CA VAL A 185 -19.99 12.78 14.36
C VAL A 185 -20.32 11.90 13.17
N SER A 186 -20.30 12.48 11.98
CA SER A 186 -20.58 11.77 10.73
C SER A 186 -19.32 11.08 10.24
N ARG A 187 -19.39 9.75 10.01
CA ARG A 187 -18.28 8.97 9.50
C ARG A 187 -18.41 8.74 8.01
N SER A 188 -17.73 9.58 7.21
CA SER A 188 -17.65 9.42 5.76
C SER A 188 -19.04 9.27 5.10
N TYR A 189 -19.23 8.35 4.17
CA TYR A 189 -20.47 8.11 3.43
C TYR A 189 -21.40 7.07 4.08
N GLY A 190 -21.14 6.67 5.33
CA GLY A 190 -22.10 5.96 6.17
C GLY A 190 -21.72 4.53 6.56
N PRO A 191 -22.67 3.75 7.08
CA PRO A 191 -22.46 2.38 7.54
C PRO A 191 -21.85 1.49 6.46
N GLY A 192 -20.90 0.65 6.87
CA GLY A 192 -20.06 -0.16 5.99
C GLY A 192 -18.64 0.38 5.85
N ARG A 193 -18.44 1.69 6.10
CA ARG A 193 -17.10 2.29 6.00
C ARG A 193 -16.17 1.77 7.08
N TYR A 194 -14.98 1.29 6.66
CA TYR A 194 -13.96 0.64 7.48
C TYR A 194 -14.37 -0.73 8.05
N ASP A 195 -15.44 -1.33 7.54
CA ASP A 195 -15.77 -2.73 7.82
C ASP A 195 -15.26 -3.61 6.67
N PRO A 196 -14.17 -4.39 6.86
CA PRO A 196 -13.60 -5.20 5.79
C PRO A 196 -14.55 -6.33 5.34
N VAL A 197 -15.46 -6.79 6.20
CA VAL A 197 -16.46 -7.79 5.82
C VAL A 197 -17.44 -7.21 4.81
N TYR A 198 -17.83 -5.94 5.00
CA TYR A 198 -18.69 -5.23 4.05
C TYR A 198 -17.92 -4.75 2.83
N GLU A 199 -16.80 -4.02 3.01
CA GLU A 199 -16.08 -3.37 1.91
C GLU A 199 -15.34 -4.38 1.01
N GLU A 200 -14.64 -5.34 1.61
CA GLU A 200 -13.77 -6.28 0.89
C GLU A 200 -14.43 -7.65 0.69
N GLY A 201 -15.15 -8.12 1.71
CA GLY A 201 -15.83 -9.41 1.70
C GLY A 201 -17.14 -9.44 0.92
N GLY A 202 -17.66 -8.28 0.50
CA GLY A 202 -18.90 -8.18 -0.28
C GLY A 202 -20.18 -8.55 0.49
N ILE A 203 -20.11 -8.71 1.82
CA ILE A 203 -21.26 -9.10 2.64
C ILE A 203 -22.01 -7.85 3.09
N ASP A 204 -23.23 -7.67 2.57
CA ASP A 204 -24.09 -6.54 2.94
C ASP A 204 -24.78 -6.77 4.30
N TYR A 205 -25.10 -5.69 4.99
CA TYR A 205 -25.91 -5.74 6.21
C TYR A 205 -27.36 -6.10 5.93
N PRO A 206 -28.04 -6.82 6.83
CA PRO A 206 -29.46 -7.07 6.74
C PRO A 206 -30.24 -5.75 6.60
N TYR A 207 -31.00 -5.60 5.52
CA TYR A 207 -31.66 -4.34 5.14
C TYR A 207 -32.54 -3.76 6.26
N GLY A 208 -33.23 -4.61 7.02
CA GLY A 208 -34.09 -4.19 8.14
C GLY A 208 -33.35 -3.57 9.31
N TYR A 209 -32.05 -3.85 9.45
CA TYR A 209 -31.21 -3.32 10.52
C TYR A 209 -30.37 -2.12 10.08
N VAL A 210 -29.88 -2.12 8.84
CA VAL A 210 -29.07 -1.01 8.28
C VAL A 210 -29.69 -0.59 6.95
N ARG A 211 -30.67 0.29 7.01
CA ARG A 211 -31.37 0.79 5.81
C ARG A 211 -30.44 1.52 4.85
N TRP A 212 -29.51 2.33 5.37
CA TRP A 212 -28.67 3.23 4.61
C TRP A 212 -27.20 2.91 4.79
N THR A 213 -26.70 1.98 4.00
CA THR A 213 -25.27 1.70 3.87
C THR A 213 -24.60 2.74 2.97
N GLN A 214 -23.27 2.77 2.95
CA GLN A 214 -22.50 3.63 2.04
C GLN A 214 -22.93 3.47 0.58
N GLN A 215 -23.08 2.24 0.08
CA GLN A 215 -23.53 1.98 -1.29
C GLN A 215 -24.94 2.54 -1.55
N ARG A 216 -25.89 2.34 -0.62
CA ARG A 216 -27.26 2.84 -0.74
C ARG A 216 -27.34 4.36 -0.64
N ASN A 217 -26.43 5.00 0.12
CA ASN A 217 -26.29 6.45 0.14
C ASN A 217 -25.79 6.99 -1.20
N MET A 218 -24.83 6.32 -1.83
CA MET A 218 -24.33 6.67 -3.15
C MET A 218 -25.43 6.53 -4.21
N ALA A 219 -26.11 5.40 -4.25
CA ALA A 219 -27.21 5.16 -5.21
C ALA A 219 -28.34 6.18 -5.05
N GLU A 220 -28.73 6.52 -3.81
CA GLU A 220 -29.78 7.49 -3.57
C GLU A 220 -29.34 8.92 -3.94
N PHE A 221 -28.11 9.30 -3.63
CA PHE A 221 -27.60 10.60 -4.06
C PHE A 221 -27.59 10.72 -5.60
N ALA A 222 -27.08 9.72 -6.30
CA ALA A 222 -27.10 9.69 -7.75
C ALA A 222 -28.53 9.81 -8.33
N ARG A 223 -29.51 9.15 -7.71
CA ARG A 223 -30.92 9.28 -8.07
C ARG A 223 -31.45 10.71 -7.85
N LEU A 224 -31.13 11.32 -6.71
CA LEU A 224 -31.58 12.69 -6.40
C LEU A 224 -30.96 13.71 -7.38
N ALA A 225 -29.72 13.51 -7.77
CA ALA A 225 -29.02 14.36 -8.75
C ALA A 225 -29.63 14.17 -10.15
N SER A 226 -29.83 12.93 -10.61
CA SER A 226 -30.42 12.60 -11.91
C SER A 226 -31.83 13.19 -12.07
N THR A 227 -32.69 13.04 -11.07
CA THR A 227 -34.05 13.61 -11.06
C THR A 227 -34.09 15.12 -10.84
N ARG A 228 -32.95 15.76 -10.61
CA ARG A 228 -32.83 17.18 -10.27
C ARG A 228 -33.57 17.57 -8.98
N ALA A 229 -33.96 16.61 -8.16
CA ALA A 229 -34.46 16.89 -6.81
C ALA A 229 -33.40 17.61 -5.96
N VAL A 230 -32.13 17.32 -6.22
CA VAL A 230 -30.98 18.09 -5.73
C VAL A 230 -30.23 18.64 -6.95
N SER A 231 -30.29 19.94 -7.16
CA SER A 231 -29.53 20.59 -8.24
C SER A 231 -28.06 20.70 -7.88
N LEU A 232 -27.16 20.22 -8.72
CA LEU A 232 -25.71 20.34 -8.58
C LEU A 232 -25.12 21.46 -9.45
N ALA A 233 -25.96 22.25 -10.10
CA ALA A 233 -25.54 23.33 -10.97
C ALA A 233 -24.55 24.30 -10.29
N GLY A 234 -23.44 24.58 -10.96
CA GLY A 234 -22.40 25.50 -10.54
C GLY A 234 -21.52 24.99 -9.38
N LEU A 235 -21.63 23.73 -8.97
CA LEU A 235 -20.74 23.14 -7.96
C LEU A 235 -19.40 22.71 -8.54
N VAL A 236 -19.35 22.24 -9.78
CA VAL A 236 -18.08 21.99 -10.48
C VAL A 236 -17.59 23.29 -11.07
N THR A 237 -16.53 23.83 -10.49
CA THR A 237 -15.90 25.11 -10.90
C THR A 237 -14.72 24.92 -11.83
N HIS A 238 -14.07 23.76 -11.78
CA HIS A 238 -12.88 23.46 -12.56
C HIS A 238 -12.96 22.08 -13.21
N ARG A 239 -12.50 22.02 -14.46
CA ARG A 239 -12.33 20.78 -15.23
C ARG A 239 -10.91 20.74 -15.75
N LEU A 240 -10.23 19.63 -15.55
CA LEU A 240 -8.85 19.41 -15.99
C LEU A 240 -8.73 18.02 -16.63
N PRO A 241 -7.94 17.89 -17.69
CA PRO A 241 -7.58 16.57 -18.19
C PRO A 241 -6.90 15.76 -17.09
N ALA A 242 -7.15 14.44 -17.01
CA ALA A 242 -6.55 13.54 -16.03
C ALA A 242 -5.00 13.61 -16.06
N THR A 243 -4.40 13.91 -17.21
CA THR A 243 -2.96 14.13 -17.37
C THR A 243 -2.42 15.32 -16.55
N GLN A 244 -3.29 16.24 -16.12
CA GLN A 244 -2.96 17.39 -15.26
C GLN A 244 -3.35 17.16 -13.80
N GLY A 245 -3.49 15.92 -13.36
CA GLY A 245 -3.91 15.59 -12.00
C GLY A 245 -3.09 16.26 -10.89
N ALA A 246 -1.76 16.38 -11.06
CA ALA A 246 -0.91 17.09 -10.09
C ALA A 246 -1.34 18.57 -9.94
N ARG A 247 -1.59 19.26 -11.06
CA ARG A 247 -2.07 20.66 -11.05
C ARG A 247 -3.44 20.81 -10.41
N ALA A 248 -4.30 19.79 -10.54
CA ALA A 248 -5.62 19.80 -9.90
C ALA A 248 -5.48 19.89 -8.37
N TYR A 249 -4.56 19.11 -7.78
CA TYR A 249 -4.29 19.17 -6.35
C TYR A 249 -3.61 20.48 -5.91
N ASP A 250 -2.79 21.09 -6.76
CA ASP A 250 -2.23 22.42 -6.49
C ASP A 250 -3.34 23.47 -6.42
N LEU A 251 -4.27 23.47 -7.39
CA LEU A 251 -5.44 24.37 -7.38
C LEU A 251 -6.31 24.19 -6.14
N LEU A 252 -6.53 22.97 -5.67
CA LEU A 252 -7.29 22.73 -4.42
C LEU A 252 -6.61 23.33 -3.19
N ARG A 253 -5.28 23.51 -3.21
CA ARG A 253 -4.51 24.11 -2.10
C ARG A 253 -4.41 25.63 -2.18
N GLU A 254 -4.43 26.20 -3.41
CA GLU A 254 -4.02 27.59 -3.68
C GLU A 254 -5.17 28.60 -3.66
N GLY A 255 -6.44 28.19 -3.68
CA GLY A 255 -7.45 29.17 -3.94
C GLY A 255 -8.83 29.05 -3.28
N PRO A 256 -9.39 30.19 -2.84
CA PRO A 256 -10.76 30.26 -2.30
C PRO A 256 -11.85 30.00 -3.35
N ASN A 257 -11.51 30.02 -4.64
CA ASN A 257 -12.47 29.92 -5.75
C ASN A 257 -12.70 28.50 -6.27
N VAL A 258 -12.01 27.48 -5.75
CA VAL A 258 -12.22 26.10 -6.14
C VAL A 258 -13.27 25.48 -5.23
N LEU A 259 -14.45 25.16 -5.78
CA LEU A 259 -15.51 24.48 -5.05
C LEU A 259 -15.52 22.98 -5.38
N GLY A 260 -15.80 22.62 -6.63
CA GLY A 260 -15.67 21.27 -7.15
C GLY A 260 -14.71 21.24 -8.33
N LEU A 261 -13.85 20.23 -8.36
CA LEU A 261 -12.92 19.98 -9.44
C LEU A 261 -13.09 18.56 -9.96
N VAL A 262 -13.23 18.40 -11.27
CA VAL A 262 -13.31 17.08 -11.91
C VAL A 262 -12.12 16.87 -12.86
N LEU A 263 -11.66 15.61 -12.91
CA LEU A 263 -10.67 15.16 -13.88
C LEU A 263 -11.39 14.48 -15.04
N GLU A 264 -11.10 14.91 -16.25
CA GLU A 264 -11.68 14.35 -17.48
C GLU A 264 -10.70 13.36 -18.09
N TYR A 265 -11.19 12.17 -18.39
CA TYR A 265 -10.46 11.10 -19.06
C TYR A 265 -10.89 11.06 -20.53
N ASP A 266 -9.90 11.00 -21.43
CA ASP A 266 -10.17 10.83 -22.84
C ASP A 266 -10.48 9.33 -23.11
N ALA A 267 -11.73 9.00 -23.33
CA ALA A 267 -12.16 7.65 -23.66
C ALA A 267 -11.59 7.10 -24.99
N LYS A 268 -11.02 7.99 -25.83
CA LYS A 268 -10.37 7.63 -27.10
C LYS A 268 -8.84 7.53 -26.96
N ALA A 269 -8.27 8.04 -25.88
CA ALA A 269 -6.86 7.87 -25.60
C ALA A 269 -6.61 6.36 -25.44
N GLY A 270 -5.90 5.76 -26.40
CA GLY A 270 -5.47 4.37 -26.26
C GLY A 270 -4.71 4.20 -24.95
N ASN A 271 -4.93 3.09 -24.28
CA ASN A 271 -4.22 2.76 -23.05
C ASN A 271 -2.74 2.67 -23.32
N ALA A 272 -2.01 3.75 -23.11
CA ALA A 272 -0.57 3.73 -23.13
C ALA A 272 -0.09 2.99 -21.86
N GLN A 273 -0.05 1.66 -21.95
CA GLN A 273 0.56 0.83 -20.90
C GLN A 273 2.02 1.19 -20.69
N ARG A 274 2.65 1.70 -21.76
CA ARG A 274 4.05 2.14 -21.80
C ARG A 274 4.13 3.65 -22.04
N LEU A 275 4.91 4.32 -21.21
CA LEU A 275 5.25 5.73 -21.32
C LEU A 275 6.76 5.88 -21.54
N ASP A 276 7.18 6.42 -22.67
CA ASP A 276 8.58 6.80 -22.88
C ASP A 276 8.89 8.04 -22.02
N VAL A 277 9.89 7.90 -21.16
CA VAL A 277 10.34 8.98 -20.30
C VAL A 277 11.45 9.70 -21.06
N THR A 278 11.14 10.86 -21.60
CA THR A 278 12.12 11.76 -22.21
C THR A 278 13.02 12.35 -21.13
N SER A 279 13.98 11.55 -20.64
CA SER A 279 15.06 12.10 -19.85
C SER A 279 16.13 12.64 -20.79
N ALA A 280 16.58 13.88 -20.55
CA ALA A 280 17.73 14.49 -21.23
C ALA A 280 19.06 13.75 -20.97
N MET A 281 19.05 12.66 -20.23
CA MET A 281 20.20 11.77 -20.09
C MET A 281 20.29 10.87 -21.30
N LYS A 282 21.28 11.15 -22.15
CA LYS A 282 21.71 10.23 -23.23
C LYS A 282 21.85 8.81 -22.64
N ALA A 283 21.17 7.84 -23.27
CA ALA A 283 21.30 6.43 -22.92
C ALA A 283 22.80 6.09 -22.86
N ARG A 284 23.28 5.68 -21.69
CA ARG A 284 24.67 5.25 -21.54
C ARG A 284 24.86 3.98 -22.36
N PRO A 285 25.94 3.86 -23.17
CA PRO A 285 26.28 2.59 -23.78
C PRO A 285 26.53 1.57 -22.68
N GLY A 286 25.90 0.41 -22.75
CA GLY A 286 26.05 -0.64 -21.74
C GLY A 286 24.95 -1.68 -21.81
N ALA A 287 25.07 -2.76 -21.03
CA ALA A 287 24.07 -3.80 -20.92
C ALA A 287 22.76 -3.20 -20.34
N GLY A 288 21.67 -3.40 -21.07
CA GLY A 288 20.37 -2.85 -20.71
C GLY A 288 19.73 -3.61 -19.54
N VAL A 289 19.31 -2.88 -18.51
CA VAL A 289 18.62 -3.45 -17.34
C VAL A 289 17.17 -2.97 -17.30
N GLY A 290 16.26 -3.93 -17.29
CA GLY A 290 14.84 -3.74 -16.99
C GLY A 290 14.55 -4.11 -15.54
N VAL A 291 13.50 -3.52 -14.97
CA VAL A 291 13.10 -3.77 -13.58
C VAL A 291 11.60 -4.07 -13.51
N LEU A 292 11.24 -5.13 -12.82
CA LEU A 292 9.87 -5.46 -12.46
C LEU A 292 9.66 -5.16 -10.97
N GLY A 293 8.78 -4.20 -10.67
CA GLY A 293 8.48 -3.73 -9.32
C GLY A 293 9.09 -2.36 -9.00
N ALA A 294 8.25 -1.43 -8.53
CA ALA A 294 8.60 -0.08 -8.09
C ALA A 294 8.19 0.16 -6.62
N GLY A 295 8.35 -0.86 -5.77
CA GLY A 295 8.05 -0.81 -4.34
C GLY A 295 9.11 -0.06 -3.52
N ALA A 296 8.87 0.07 -2.21
CA ALA A 296 9.76 0.78 -1.29
C ALA A 296 11.20 0.21 -1.26
N PHE A 297 11.35 -1.13 -1.23
CA PHE A 297 12.65 -1.78 -1.28
C PHE A 297 13.39 -1.50 -2.60
N ALA A 298 12.67 -1.62 -3.73
CA ALA A 298 13.24 -1.32 -5.04
C ALA A 298 13.78 0.11 -5.08
N THR A 299 12.94 1.10 -4.76
CA THR A 299 13.28 2.53 -4.84
C THR A 299 14.23 3.03 -3.76
N GLY A 300 14.22 2.41 -2.57
CA GLY A 300 15.05 2.78 -1.43
C GLY A 300 16.45 2.15 -1.44
N VAL A 301 16.58 0.92 -1.96
CA VAL A 301 17.82 0.13 -1.86
C VAL A 301 18.36 -0.24 -3.24
N MET A 302 17.62 -1.03 -4.02
CA MET A 302 18.16 -1.70 -5.18
C MET A 302 18.41 -0.79 -6.37
N LEU A 303 17.50 0.12 -6.70
CA LEU A 303 17.66 1.01 -7.87
C LEU A 303 18.90 1.89 -7.76
N SER A 304 19.28 2.29 -6.54
CA SER A 304 20.53 3.03 -6.30
C SER A 304 21.76 2.17 -6.58
N ALA A 305 21.74 0.90 -6.17
CA ALA A 305 22.85 -0.05 -6.44
C ALA A 305 22.95 -0.36 -7.93
N ILE A 306 21.82 -0.62 -8.60
CA ILE A 306 21.73 -0.86 -10.05
C ILE A 306 22.28 0.35 -10.83
N LYS A 307 21.86 1.56 -10.49
CA LYS A 307 22.34 2.78 -11.15
C LYS A 307 23.85 3.00 -10.96
N LYS A 308 24.37 2.75 -9.76
CA LYS A 308 25.81 2.88 -9.43
C LYS A 308 26.68 1.86 -10.18
N SER A 309 26.16 0.71 -10.57
CA SER A 309 26.91 -0.30 -11.33
C SER A 309 27.21 0.11 -12.79
N GLY A 310 26.70 1.25 -13.24
CA GLY A 310 26.87 1.71 -14.62
C GLY A 310 25.91 1.05 -15.61
N ALA A 311 24.88 0.34 -15.13
CA ALA A 311 23.82 -0.25 -15.96
C ALA A 311 23.06 0.81 -16.77
N SER A 312 22.69 0.46 -18.01
CA SER A 312 21.77 1.26 -18.83
C SER A 312 20.34 0.94 -18.42
N LEU A 313 19.67 1.84 -17.69
CA LEU A 313 18.30 1.63 -17.20
C LEU A 313 17.31 1.74 -18.36
N ARG A 314 16.67 0.62 -18.73
CA ARG A 314 15.79 0.52 -19.89
C ARG A 314 14.33 0.78 -19.50
N GLY A 315 13.67 -0.20 -18.96
CA GLY A 315 12.26 -0.11 -18.56
C GLY A 315 12.05 -0.43 -17.09
N ILE A 316 11.08 0.18 -16.49
CA ILE A 316 10.57 -0.21 -15.17
C ILE A 316 9.07 -0.45 -15.25
N ALA A 317 8.64 -1.63 -14.81
CA ALA A 317 7.22 -2.00 -14.80
C ALA A 317 6.68 -2.18 -13.38
N SER A 318 5.46 -1.69 -13.16
CA SER A 318 4.70 -1.91 -11.92
C SER A 318 3.21 -1.78 -12.21
N PRO A 319 2.33 -2.64 -11.63
CA PRO A 319 0.88 -2.49 -11.78
C PRO A 319 0.38 -1.08 -11.43
N SER A 320 1.07 -0.38 -10.54
CA SER A 320 0.87 1.05 -10.33
C SER A 320 1.71 1.84 -11.33
N GLY A 321 1.14 2.22 -12.47
CA GLY A 321 1.81 3.00 -13.50
C GLY A 321 2.40 4.31 -12.99
N SER A 322 1.74 4.96 -12.04
CA SER A 322 2.24 6.18 -11.38
C SER A 322 3.55 5.95 -10.60
N ARG A 323 3.68 4.81 -9.90
CA ARG A 323 4.93 4.45 -9.21
C ARG A 323 6.04 4.10 -10.20
N ALA A 324 5.70 3.39 -11.27
CA ALA A 324 6.66 3.09 -12.34
C ALA A 324 7.18 4.39 -12.98
N LYS A 325 6.29 5.34 -13.30
CA LYS A 325 6.63 6.65 -13.87
C LYS A 325 7.53 7.45 -12.92
N ALA A 326 7.14 7.60 -11.66
CA ALA A 326 7.93 8.35 -10.67
C ALA A 326 9.33 7.74 -10.47
N ALA A 327 9.44 6.40 -10.43
CA ALA A 327 10.73 5.73 -10.35
C ALA A 327 11.54 5.92 -11.64
N ALA A 328 10.91 5.87 -12.81
CA ALA A 328 11.58 6.08 -14.09
C ALA A 328 12.19 7.48 -14.19
N GLU A 329 11.43 8.51 -13.83
CA GLU A 329 11.89 9.90 -13.79
C GLU A 329 13.04 10.09 -12.79
N LYS A 330 12.90 9.60 -11.57
CA LYS A 330 13.89 9.73 -10.50
C LYS A 330 15.22 9.06 -10.81
N PHE A 331 15.19 7.85 -11.37
CA PHE A 331 16.40 7.05 -11.59
C PHE A 331 16.94 7.16 -13.01
N GLY A 332 16.15 7.62 -13.98
CA GLY A 332 16.54 7.85 -15.37
C GLY A 332 16.35 6.61 -16.24
N PHE A 333 15.22 5.91 -16.11
CA PHE A 333 14.83 4.85 -17.05
C PHE A 333 14.36 5.46 -18.38
N ALA A 334 14.52 4.71 -19.46
CA ALA A 334 14.06 5.12 -20.77
C ALA A 334 12.54 5.09 -20.90
N PHE A 335 11.88 4.15 -20.24
CA PHE A 335 10.41 4.06 -20.20
C PHE A 335 9.90 3.47 -18.88
N ALA A 336 8.64 3.79 -18.59
CA ALA A 336 7.83 3.18 -17.54
C ALA A 336 6.66 2.41 -18.15
N SER A 337 6.25 1.31 -17.51
CA SER A 337 5.08 0.55 -17.95
C SER A 337 4.25 0.06 -16.78
N SER A 338 2.98 -0.20 -17.03
CA SER A 338 2.10 -0.99 -16.14
C SER A 338 2.17 -2.49 -16.42
N ASP A 339 2.75 -2.90 -17.56
CA ASP A 339 2.91 -4.29 -18.00
C ASP A 339 4.37 -4.73 -17.98
N ALA A 340 4.62 -5.87 -17.32
CA ALA A 340 5.92 -6.52 -17.32
C ALA A 340 6.37 -6.97 -18.73
N GLY A 341 5.43 -7.33 -19.58
CA GLY A 341 5.66 -7.75 -20.96
C GLY A 341 6.44 -6.72 -21.77
N ASP A 342 6.19 -5.43 -21.56
CA ASP A 342 6.92 -4.35 -22.25
C ASP A 342 8.42 -4.33 -21.89
N VAL A 343 8.76 -4.69 -20.66
CA VAL A 343 10.16 -4.79 -20.21
C VAL A 343 10.81 -6.05 -20.75
N LEU A 344 10.09 -7.16 -20.76
CA LEU A 344 10.60 -8.44 -21.23
C LEU A 344 10.79 -8.48 -22.76
N SER A 345 9.91 -7.83 -23.52
CA SER A 345 9.98 -7.74 -24.99
C SER A 345 10.96 -6.68 -25.49
N ASP A 346 11.43 -5.75 -24.65
CA ASP A 346 12.40 -4.74 -25.09
C ASP A 346 13.73 -5.40 -25.49
N VAL A 347 14.05 -5.32 -26.76
CA VAL A 347 15.28 -5.93 -27.34
C VAL A 347 16.58 -5.35 -26.77
N LYS A 348 16.53 -4.14 -26.21
CA LYS A 348 17.68 -3.50 -25.56
C LYS A 348 17.84 -3.90 -24.09
N THR A 349 16.88 -4.60 -23.52
CA THR A 349 16.92 -5.15 -22.17
C THR A 349 17.52 -6.55 -22.21
N SER A 350 18.75 -6.70 -21.75
CA SER A 350 19.44 -8.01 -21.66
C SER A 350 19.35 -8.65 -20.28
N THR A 351 19.06 -7.84 -19.26
CA THR A 351 19.04 -8.25 -17.85
C THR A 351 17.77 -7.72 -17.19
N VAL A 352 17.10 -8.52 -16.38
CA VAL A 352 15.88 -8.14 -15.65
C VAL A 352 16.10 -8.33 -14.16
N ALA A 353 15.80 -7.28 -13.37
CA ALA A 353 15.73 -7.34 -11.93
C ALA A 353 14.27 -7.44 -11.48
N ILE A 354 13.91 -8.53 -10.83
CA ILE A 354 12.56 -8.80 -10.29
C ILE A 354 12.54 -8.40 -8.81
N LEU A 355 11.81 -7.33 -8.50
CA LEU A 355 11.73 -6.70 -7.18
C LEU A 355 10.27 -6.56 -6.72
N THR A 356 9.44 -7.52 -7.09
CA THR A 356 8.00 -7.57 -6.85
C THR A 356 7.67 -8.24 -5.50
N ARG A 357 6.40 -8.56 -5.24
CA ARG A 357 5.99 -9.38 -4.10
C ARG A 357 6.29 -10.85 -4.38
N HIS A 358 6.53 -11.62 -3.34
CA HIS A 358 7.01 -13.01 -3.36
C HIS A 358 6.19 -13.93 -4.27
N GLY A 359 4.86 -13.90 -4.19
CA GLY A 359 3.98 -14.75 -5.00
C GLY A 359 4.00 -14.48 -6.51
N HIS A 360 4.73 -13.45 -6.96
CA HIS A 360 4.90 -13.17 -8.39
C HIS A 360 6.28 -13.61 -8.92
N HIS A 361 7.22 -13.94 -8.03
CA HIS A 361 8.60 -14.19 -8.41
C HIS A 361 8.73 -15.35 -9.40
N ALA A 362 8.14 -16.49 -9.10
CA ALA A 362 8.28 -17.69 -9.94
C ALA A 362 7.79 -17.47 -11.38
N ALA A 363 6.59 -16.96 -11.55
CA ALA A 363 6.01 -16.68 -12.86
C ALA A 363 6.86 -15.68 -13.66
N GLN A 364 7.34 -14.61 -12.99
CA GLN A 364 8.17 -13.58 -13.62
C GLN A 364 9.57 -14.09 -13.95
N VAL A 365 10.16 -14.94 -13.12
CA VAL A 365 11.44 -15.62 -13.41
C VAL A 365 11.31 -16.51 -14.63
N CYS A 366 10.29 -17.38 -14.69
CA CYS A 366 10.03 -18.24 -15.84
C CYS A 366 9.84 -17.43 -17.12
N SER A 367 9.04 -16.36 -17.07
CA SER A 367 8.79 -15.49 -18.23
C SER A 367 10.06 -14.76 -18.68
N ALA A 368 10.88 -14.24 -17.75
CA ALA A 368 12.12 -13.54 -18.08
C ALA A 368 13.19 -14.49 -18.66
N LEU A 369 13.34 -15.70 -18.10
CA LEU A 369 14.21 -16.74 -18.62
C LEU A 369 13.75 -17.19 -20.02
N GLY A 370 12.45 -17.41 -20.22
CA GLY A 370 11.87 -17.74 -21.52
C GLY A 370 12.07 -16.64 -22.58
N ALA A 371 12.15 -15.39 -22.16
CA ALA A 371 12.52 -14.26 -23.02
C ALA A 371 14.05 -14.12 -23.24
N GLY A 372 14.87 -15.08 -22.81
CA GLY A 372 16.30 -15.10 -22.96
C GLY A 372 17.06 -14.06 -22.13
N LYS A 373 16.49 -13.56 -21.07
CA LYS A 373 17.11 -12.53 -20.22
C LYS A 373 17.98 -13.14 -19.12
N ASN A 374 19.02 -12.42 -18.70
CA ASN A 374 19.66 -12.67 -17.41
C ASN A 374 18.74 -12.18 -16.29
N VAL A 375 18.56 -12.97 -15.26
CA VAL A 375 17.55 -12.71 -14.22
C VAL A 375 18.20 -12.55 -12.86
N PHE A 376 17.95 -11.42 -12.22
CA PHE A 376 18.13 -11.23 -10.79
C PHE A 376 16.75 -11.16 -10.14
N VAL A 377 16.45 -12.03 -9.21
CA VAL A 377 15.19 -12.01 -8.46
C VAL A 377 15.47 -11.78 -6.98
N GLU A 378 14.70 -10.89 -6.35
CA GLU A 378 14.73 -10.80 -4.89
C GLU A 378 14.26 -12.09 -4.25
N LYS A 379 14.72 -12.30 -3.02
CA LYS A 379 14.31 -13.46 -2.23
C LYS A 379 12.84 -13.31 -1.74
N PRO A 380 12.16 -14.40 -1.47
CA PRO A 380 12.49 -15.78 -1.81
C PRO A 380 12.38 -16.02 -3.31
N LEU A 381 13.07 -17.03 -3.81
CA LEU A 381 12.97 -17.40 -5.24
C LEU A 381 11.54 -17.75 -5.64
N CYS A 382 10.87 -18.55 -4.79
CA CYS A 382 9.49 -19.01 -4.95
C CYS A 382 8.89 -19.34 -3.58
N VAL A 383 7.62 -19.70 -3.54
CA VAL A 383 6.86 -19.99 -2.31
C VAL A 383 6.33 -21.43 -2.24
N SER A 384 6.54 -22.25 -3.26
CA SER A 384 6.17 -23.67 -3.28
C SER A 384 7.18 -24.53 -4.03
N PHE A 385 7.12 -25.85 -3.85
CA PHE A 385 7.95 -26.81 -4.58
C PHE A 385 7.58 -26.85 -6.06
N GLU A 386 6.31 -26.76 -6.41
CA GLU A 386 5.81 -26.72 -7.79
C GLU A 386 6.40 -25.52 -8.56
N GLU A 387 6.45 -24.36 -7.89
CA GLU A 387 7.11 -23.17 -8.47
C GLU A 387 8.60 -23.37 -8.65
N LEU A 388 9.28 -24.03 -7.70
CA LEU A 388 10.71 -24.34 -7.81
C LEU A 388 10.99 -25.26 -9.00
N ASP A 389 10.17 -26.29 -9.19
CA ASP A 389 10.30 -27.24 -10.30
C ASP A 389 10.04 -26.54 -11.66
N ALA A 390 9.07 -25.65 -11.73
CA ALA A 390 8.81 -24.83 -12.92
C ALA A 390 9.99 -23.92 -13.26
N ILE A 391 10.62 -23.29 -12.26
CA ILE A 391 11.83 -22.48 -12.44
C ILE A 391 13.02 -23.35 -12.91
N ALA A 392 13.20 -24.53 -12.33
CA ALA A 392 14.26 -25.46 -12.71
C ALA A 392 14.12 -25.87 -14.19
N ALA A 393 12.91 -26.19 -14.63
CA ALA A 393 12.59 -26.52 -16.02
C ALA A 393 12.85 -25.33 -16.97
N ALA A 394 12.38 -24.14 -16.63
CA ALA A 394 12.60 -22.93 -17.43
C ALA A 394 14.10 -22.60 -17.55
N ARG A 395 14.85 -22.73 -16.45
CA ARG A 395 16.29 -22.49 -16.43
C ARG A 395 17.10 -23.48 -17.29
N ALA A 396 16.68 -24.75 -17.33
CA ALA A 396 17.42 -25.80 -18.07
C ALA A 396 17.55 -25.49 -19.58
N THR A 397 16.61 -24.73 -20.13
CA THR A 397 16.58 -24.36 -21.56
C THR A 397 16.96 -22.91 -21.83
N ALA A 398 17.07 -22.08 -20.79
CA ALA A 398 17.36 -20.66 -20.94
C ALA A 398 18.84 -20.36 -21.13
N PRO A 399 19.21 -19.44 -22.05
CA PRO A 399 20.60 -19.01 -22.24
C PRO A 399 21.09 -18.04 -21.15
N GLY A 400 20.16 -17.41 -20.41
CA GLY A 400 20.47 -16.42 -19.38
C GLY A 400 20.83 -17.03 -18.03
N ILE A 401 21.57 -16.29 -17.21
CA ILE A 401 21.88 -16.68 -15.83
C ILE A 401 20.80 -16.23 -14.87
N LEU A 402 20.59 -17.01 -13.79
CA LEU A 402 19.67 -16.71 -12.71
C LEU A 402 20.44 -16.48 -11.41
N ALA A 403 20.17 -15.37 -10.73
CA ALA A 403 20.65 -15.08 -9.38
C ALA A 403 19.51 -14.67 -8.44
N VAL A 404 19.57 -15.11 -7.19
CA VAL A 404 18.59 -14.80 -6.14
C VAL A 404 19.20 -13.84 -5.13
N GLY A 405 18.40 -12.94 -4.59
CA GLY A 405 18.78 -11.87 -3.65
C GLY A 405 19.29 -12.32 -2.28
N PHE A 406 20.13 -13.36 -2.23
CA PHE A 406 20.77 -13.83 -1.01
C PHE A 406 22.00 -12.97 -0.68
N ASN A 407 21.74 -11.72 -0.28
CA ASN A 407 22.74 -10.68 -0.11
C ASN A 407 23.75 -10.94 1.03
N ARG A 408 23.34 -11.60 2.10
CA ARG A 408 24.16 -11.76 3.32
C ARG A 408 25.44 -12.53 3.09
N ARG A 409 25.49 -13.48 2.15
CA ARG A 409 26.72 -14.19 1.77
C ARG A 409 27.76 -13.28 1.10
N PHE A 410 27.33 -12.13 0.56
CA PHE A 410 28.22 -11.12 -0.05
C PHE A 410 28.62 -10.00 0.91
N ALA A 411 28.15 -10.01 2.15
CA ALA A 411 28.53 -9.03 3.15
C ALA A 411 30.03 -9.16 3.49
N PRO A 412 30.80 -8.06 3.59
CA PRO A 412 32.23 -8.12 3.88
C PRO A 412 32.55 -8.96 5.12
N MET A 413 31.84 -8.71 6.22
CA MET A 413 32.06 -9.46 7.47
C MET A 413 31.71 -10.96 7.35
N THR A 414 30.75 -11.35 6.49
CA THR A 414 30.50 -12.76 6.21
C THR A 414 31.65 -13.41 5.46
N LEU A 415 32.24 -12.69 4.50
CA LEU A 415 33.40 -13.19 3.73
C LEU A 415 34.63 -13.32 4.62
N ASP A 416 34.89 -12.32 5.47
CA ASP A 416 35.99 -12.36 6.45
C ASP A 416 35.82 -13.55 7.44
N LEU A 417 34.58 -13.77 7.91
CA LEU A 417 34.24 -14.90 8.77
C LEU A 417 34.47 -16.23 8.04
N LYS A 418 33.96 -16.37 6.80
CA LYS A 418 34.12 -17.59 6.00
C LYS A 418 35.58 -17.91 5.75
N GLN A 419 36.42 -16.89 5.49
CA GLN A 419 37.85 -17.06 5.28
C GLN A 419 38.61 -17.51 6.55
N ALA A 420 38.11 -17.12 7.74
CA ALA A 420 38.69 -17.51 9.02
C ALA A 420 38.38 -18.96 9.43
N LEU A 421 37.31 -19.56 8.86
CA LEU A 421 36.87 -20.92 9.17
C LEU A 421 37.66 -21.97 8.38
N GLU A 422 38.02 -23.07 9.05
CA GLU A 422 38.60 -24.23 8.43
C GLU A 422 37.55 -25.20 7.86
N ARG A 423 37.97 -26.19 7.07
CA ARG A 423 37.11 -27.28 6.62
C ARG A 423 36.72 -28.16 7.81
N GLY A 424 35.57 -28.80 7.71
CA GLY A 424 35.08 -29.75 8.71
C GLY A 424 33.77 -29.29 9.39
N PRO A 425 33.28 -30.09 10.34
CA PRO A 425 32.00 -29.84 11.02
C PRO A 425 31.96 -28.50 11.76
N LYS A 426 30.80 -27.88 11.72
CA LYS A 426 30.52 -26.58 12.37
C LYS A 426 29.23 -26.62 13.16
N ALA A 427 29.24 -25.95 14.32
CA ALA A 427 28.02 -25.59 15.04
C ALA A 427 27.71 -24.12 14.73
N VAL A 428 26.54 -23.86 14.20
CA VAL A 428 26.07 -22.52 13.80
C VAL A 428 24.83 -22.17 14.60
N MET A 429 24.80 -20.98 15.20
CA MET A 429 23.64 -20.43 15.91
C MET A 429 23.26 -19.08 15.31
N ILE A 430 22.00 -18.91 14.96
CA ILE A 430 21.47 -17.66 14.40
C ILE A 430 20.27 -17.21 15.24
N ARG A 431 20.33 -16.04 15.80
CA ARG A 431 19.21 -15.39 16.47
C ARG A 431 18.75 -14.17 15.67
N VAL A 432 17.46 -14.12 15.38
CA VAL A 432 16.81 -13.01 14.67
C VAL A 432 15.72 -12.42 15.56
N ASN A 433 15.91 -11.15 15.95
CA ASN A 433 14.93 -10.34 16.65
C ASN A 433 14.29 -9.38 15.64
N ALA A 434 13.21 -9.83 14.99
CA ALA A 434 12.68 -9.16 13.80
C ALA A 434 11.68 -8.05 14.11
N GLY A 435 11.10 -8.04 15.32
CA GLY A 435 10.00 -7.18 15.70
C GLY A 435 8.66 -7.57 15.08
N ALA A 436 7.56 -7.10 15.68
CA ALA A 436 6.21 -7.37 15.22
C ALA A 436 5.90 -6.62 13.90
N LEU A 437 5.11 -7.26 13.03
CA LEU A 437 4.57 -6.61 11.84
C LEU A 437 3.23 -5.95 12.18
N PRO A 438 2.90 -4.82 11.52
CA PRO A 438 1.55 -4.27 11.59
C PRO A 438 0.49 -5.31 11.16
N ALA A 439 -0.70 -5.23 11.75
CA ALA A 439 -1.82 -6.10 11.37
C ALA A 439 -2.12 -5.94 9.86
N GLY A 440 -2.31 -7.06 9.16
CA GLY A 440 -2.58 -7.06 7.73
C GLY A 440 -1.37 -6.77 6.82
N HIS A 441 -0.16 -6.79 7.35
CA HIS A 441 1.03 -6.62 6.51
C HIS A 441 1.21 -7.81 5.55
N TRP A 442 1.32 -7.54 4.27
CA TRP A 442 1.35 -8.54 3.19
C TRP A 442 2.42 -9.65 3.35
N SER A 443 3.56 -9.35 3.99
CA SER A 443 4.63 -10.34 4.20
C SER A 443 4.31 -11.37 5.30
N ALA A 444 3.23 -11.20 6.05
CA ALA A 444 2.70 -12.19 6.97
C ALA A 444 1.69 -13.14 6.30
N ASP A 445 1.26 -12.83 5.07
CA ASP A 445 0.29 -13.61 4.32
C ASP A 445 0.88 -14.94 3.84
N ALA A 446 0.14 -16.04 4.04
CA ALA A 446 0.53 -17.38 3.59
C ALA A 446 0.66 -17.46 2.05
N ALA A 447 -0.14 -16.70 1.28
CA ALA A 447 -0.04 -16.61 -0.17
C ALA A 447 1.31 -16.05 -0.65
N HIS A 448 2.04 -15.38 0.23
CA HIS A 448 3.39 -14.86 -0.01
C HIS A 448 4.48 -15.63 0.77
N GLY A 449 4.16 -16.84 1.28
CA GLY A 449 5.07 -17.70 2.02
C GLY A 449 5.29 -17.29 3.50
N GLY A 450 4.62 -16.24 3.98
CA GLY A 450 4.78 -15.76 5.35
C GLY A 450 6.21 -15.34 5.70
N ARG A 451 6.49 -15.17 6.97
CA ARG A 451 7.82 -14.73 7.44
C ARG A 451 8.89 -15.81 7.35
N LEU A 452 8.52 -17.09 7.47
CA LEU A 452 9.51 -18.17 7.37
C LEU A 452 10.10 -18.23 5.96
N VAL A 453 9.28 -18.31 4.92
CA VAL A 453 9.76 -18.35 3.53
C VAL A 453 10.30 -16.98 3.12
N GLY A 454 9.56 -15.91 3.41
CA GLY A 454 9.89 -14.55 2.98
C GLY A 454 11.15 -13.96 3.62
N GLU A 455 11.43 -14.25 4.89
CA GLU A 455 12.62 -13.74 5.59
C GLU A 455 13.59 -14.86 6.00
N GLY A 456 13.07 -16.02 6.43
CA GLY A 456 13.88 -17.15 6.89
C GLY A 456 14.88 -17.64 5.85
N CYS A 457 14.52 -17.61 4.56
CA CYS A 457 15.40 -18.00 3.46
C CYS A 457 16.79 -17.31 3.50
N HIS A 458 16.89 -16.12 4.03
CA HIS A 458 18.17 -15.44 4.22
C HIS A 458 19.10 -16.13 5.21
N PHE A 459 18.51 -16.68 6.28
CA PHE A 459 19.26 -17.31 7.37
C PHE A 459 19.62 -18.74 7.00
N PHE A 460 18.75 -19.43 6.28
CA PHE A 460 19.04 -20.73 5.68
C PHE A 460 20.16 -20.61 4.63
N ASP A 461 20.11 -19.59 3.76
CA ASP A 461 21.18 -19.32 2.80
C ASP A 461 22.54 -19.05 3.47
N TRP A 462 22.52 -18.21 4.50
CA TRP A 462 23.73 -17.87 5.22
C TRP A 462 24.32 -19.10 5.93
N ALA A 463 23.50 -19.92 6.57
CA ALA A 463 23.94 -21.15 7.23
C ALA A 463 24.55 -22.14 6.22
N ASN A 464 23.86 -22.40 5.11
CA ASN A 464 24.35 -23.27 4.02
C ASN A 464 25.69 -22.75 3.46
N PHE A 465 25.80 -21.44 3.25
CA PHE A 465 27.05 -20.82 2.76
C PHE A 465 28.20 -20.99 3.76
N ILE A 466 27.97 -20.80 5.04
CA ILE A 466 29.02 -20.93 6.09
C ILE A 466 29.42 -22.38 6.28
N VAL A 467 28.47 -23.30 6.37
CA VAL A 467 28.75 -24.73 6.52
C VAL A 467 29.47 -25.26 5.29
N GLY A 468 28.87 -25.11 4.11
CA GLY A 468 29.44 -25.56 2.84
C GLY A 468 29.26 -27.04 2.55
N ALA A 469 28.61 -27.81 3.42
CA ALA A 469 28.15 -29.19 3.20
C ALA A 469 26.68 -29.21 2.76
N ALA A 470 26.22 -30.35 2.22
CA ALA A 470 24.83 -30.50 1.84
C ALA A 470 23.93 -30.67 3.09
N PRO A 471 22.79 -29.97 3.19
CA PRO A 471 21.82 -30.20 4.24
C PRO A 471 21.07 -31.52 4.02
N VAL A 472 20.87 -32.27 5.09
CA VAL A 472 20.24 -33.61 5.09
C VAL A 472 18.80 -33.55 5.62
N SER A 473 18.55 -32.72 6.62
CA SER A 473 17.21 -32.57 7.17
C SER A 473 17.01 -31.20 7.80
N VAL A 474 15.75 -30.79 7.91
CA VAL A 474 15.33 -29.61 8.66
C VAL A 474 14.18 -29.96 9.60
N ASP A 475 14.27 -29.54 10.87
CA ASP A 475 13.20 -29.60 11.86
C ASP A 475 12.85 -28.18 12.31
N ALA A 476 11.62 -27.75 12.05
CA ALA A 476 11.12 -26.44 12.42
C ALA A 476 9.93 -26.52 13.37
N LYS A 477 9.88 -25.63 14.34
CA LYS A 477 8.79 -25.55 15.33
C LYS A 477 8.30 -24.11 15.43
N ALA A 478 6.98 -23.94 15.43
CA ALA A 478 6.36 -22.66 15.70
C ALA A 478 6.47 -22.30 17.19
N LEU A 479 6.70 -21.02 17.47
CA LEU A 479 6.70 -20.46 18.81
C LEU A 479 5.40 -19.67 19.02
N GLY A 480 4.72 -19.90 20.16
CA GLY A 480 3.48 -19.21 20.52
C GLY A 480 2.20 -19.81 19.92
N ARG A 481 1.06 -19.21 20.30
CA ARG A 481 -0.29 -19.71 19.96
C ARG A 481 -1.06 -18.84 18.97
N LYS A 482 -0.45 -17.78 18.42
CA LYS A 482 -1.14 -16.86 17.51
C LYS A 482 -1.32 -17.48 16.12
N ALA A 483 -2.48 -17.25 15.52
CA ALA A 483 -2.73 -17.62 14.14
C ALA A 483 -1.72 -16.94 13.20
N GLY A 484 -1.10 -17.73 12.32
CA GLY A 484 -0.01 -17.28 11.45
C GLY A 484 1.35 -17.37 12.14
N VAL A 485 2.22 -18.25 11.63
CA VAL A 485 3.55 -18.50 12.20
C VAL A 485 4.46 -17.33 11.93
N GLN A 486 4.59 -16.42 12.90
CA GLN A 486 5.54 -15.29 12.83
C GLN A 486 6.85 -15.60 13.57
N ASP A 487 6.80 -16.48 14.57
CA ASP A 487 7.90 -16.85 15.44
C ASP A 487 8.16 -18.34 15.29
N TRP A 488 9.40 -18.71 15.06
CA TRP A 488 9.79 -20.09 14.83
C TRP A 488 11.25 -20.35 15.20
N ALA A 489 11.55 -21.61 15.48
CA ALA A 489 12.91 -22.13 15.59
C ALA A 489 13.09 -23.25 14.56
N ALA A 490 14.27 -23.35 13.98
CA ALA A 490 14.59 -24.41 13.03
C ALA A 490 16.00 -24.93 13.25
N ARG A 491 16.17 -26.26 13.10
CA ARG A 491 17.47 -26.94 13.08
C ARG A 491 17.71 -27.56 11.72
N ILE A 492 18.86 -27.31 11.14
CA ILE A 492 19.34 -27.97 9.92
C ILE A 492 20.49 -28.89 10.32
N THR A 493 20.48 -30.13 9.80
CA THR A 493 21.61 -31.06 9.90
C THR A 493 22.25 -31.24 8.53
N TYR A 494 23.57 -31.43 8.51
CA TYR A 494 24.35 -31.51 7.28
C TYR A 494 25.11 -32.83 7.18
N GLU A 495 25.51 -33.25 5.96
CA GLU A 495 26.23 -34.48 5.70
C GLU A 495 27.53 -34.61 6.47
N ASP A 496 28.24 -33.49 6.70
CA ASP A 496 29.52 -33.46 7.43
C ASP A 496 29.32 -33.43 8.95
N SER A 497 28.13 -33.71 9.45
CA SER A 497 27.72 -33.63 10.87
C SER A 497 27.68 -32.18 11.42
N SER A 498 27.73 -31.16 10.58
CA SER A 498 27.43 -29.78 10.98
C SER A 498 25.97 -29.62 11.37
N VAL A 499 25.71 -28.66 12.26
CA VAL A 499 24.35 -28.30 12.69
C VAL A 499 24.20 -26.79 12.66
N ALA A 500 23.04 -26.31 12.17
CA ALA A 500 22.66 -24.90 12.29
C ALA A 500 21.31 -24.76 13.00
N ASP A 501 21.29 -24.02 14.09
CA ASP A 501 20.10 -23.66 14.87
C ASP A 501 19.75 -22.21 14.60
N ILE A 502 18.48 -21.96 14.23
CA ILE A 502 17.97 -20.64 13.91
C ILE A 502 16.77 -20.35 14.81
N LEU A 503 16.84 -19.27 15.56
CA LEU A 503 15.73 -18.72 16.34
C LEU A 503 15.27 -17.42 15.68
N TYR A 504 14.02 -17.36 15.27
CA TYR A 504 13.40 -16.18 14.71
C TYR A 504 12.22 -15.75 15.58
N THR A 505 12.25 -14.51 16.09
CA THR A 505 11.19 -13.99 16.96
C THR A 505 10.77 -12.57 16.57
N SER A 506 9.49 -12.30 16.70
CA SER A 506 8.89 -10.98 16.60
C SER A 506 8.58 -10.33 17.96
N GLU A 507 8.75 -11.07 19.05
CA GLU A 507 8.36 -10.68 20.41
C GLU A 507 9.49 -10.00 21.20
N GLY A 508 10.69 -9.87 20.62
CA GLY A 508 11.85 -9.29 21.30
C GLY A 508 11.84 -7.76 21.30
N ASP A 509 12.54 -7.17 22.29
CA ASP A 509 12.71 -5.72 22.39
C ASP A 509 13.62 -5.17 21.27
N ALA A 510 13.21 -4.04 20.67
CA ALA A 510 13.93 -3.40 19.57
C ALA A 510 15.32 -2.86 19.96
N GLY A 511 15.61 -2.66 21.23
CA GLY A 511 16.93 -2.26 21.75
C GLY A 511 17.98 -3.35 21.59
N LEU A 512 17.56 -4.62 21.47
CA LEU A 512 18.47 -5.71 21.12
C LEU A 512 18.62 -5.77 19.60
N GLY A 513 19.87 -5.78 19.11
CA GLY A 513 20.17 -5.83 17.67
C GLY A 513 19.41 -6.94 16.92
N LYS A 514 19.09 -6.70 15.65
CA LYS A 514 18.21 -7.58 14.88
C LYS A 514 18.81 -8.97 14.65
N GLU A 515 20.07 -9.06 14.25
CA GLU A 515 20.68 -10.29 13.76
C GLU A 515 21.97 -10.61 14.52
N ARG A 516 22.07 -11.81 15.08
CA ARG A 516 23.31 -12.33 15.70
C ARG A 516 23.59 -13.73 15.17
N TYR A 517 24.84 -13.96 14.77
CA TYR A 517 25.35 -15.20 14.23
C TYR A 517 26.55 -15.65 15.05
N GLU A 518 26.57 -16.91 15.47
CA GLU A 518 27.70 -17.55 16.14
C GLU A 518 28.10 -18.81 15.38
N VAL A 519 29.39 -19.00 15.20
CA VAL A 519 29.96 -20.15 14.47
C VAL A 519 31.13 -20.71 15.24
N HIS A 520 31.12 -22.03 15.45
CA HIS A 520 32.19 -22.77 16.11
C HIS A 520 32.61 -23.95 15.22
N GLY A 521 33.90 -24.12 14.96
CA GLY A 521 34.42 -25.25 14.18
C GLY A 521 35.92 -25.09 13.89
N GLY A 522 36.67 -26.22 13.84
CA GLY A 522 38.08 -26.21 13.52
C GLY A 522 38.97 -25.36 14.42
N GLY A 523 38.64 -25.25 15.72
CA GLY A 523 39.38 -24.37 16.69
C GLY A 523 39.09 -22.88 16.56
N VAL A 524 38.10 -22.49 15.74
CA VAL A 524 37.64 -21.11 15.54
C VAL A 524 36.29 -20.90 16.18
N SER A 525 36.12 -19.78 16.89
CA SER A 525 34.81 -19.28 17.34
C SER A 525 34.61 -17.86 16.81
N ALA A 526 33.48 -17.60 16.16
CA ALA A 526 33.18 -16.29 15.59
C ALA A 526 31.78 -15.81 15.97
N VAL A 527 31.66 -14.51 16.22
CA VAL A 527 30.41 -13.84 16.51
C VAL A 527 30.26 -12.64 15.58
N LEU A 528 29.14 -12.59 14.86
CA LEU A 528 28.76 -11.48 13.97
C LEU A 528 27.46 -10.86 14.48
N ASP A 529 27.52 -9.59 14.89
CA ASP A 529 26.37 -8.83 15.39
C ASP A 529 25.94 -7.77 14.36
N ASP A 530 24.69 -7.87 13.85
CA ASP A 530 24.00 -6.92 12.95
C ASP A 530 24.83 -6.42 11.75
N PHE A 531 25.87 -7.15 11.34
CA PHE A 531 26.86 -6.68 10.36
C PHE A 531 27.55 -5.37 10.76
N LYS A 532 27.53 -5.05 12.07
CA LYS A 532 28.22 -3.90 12.67
C LYS A 532 29.54 -4.30 13.29
N GLU A 533 29.57 -5.49 13.88
CA GLU A 533 30.74 -6.02 14.56
C GLU A 533 30.90 -7.52 14.25
N LEU A 534 32.12 -7.92 13.87
CA LEU A 534 32.56 -9.31 13.76
C LEU A 534 33.74 -9.53 14.69
N THR A 535 33.65 -10.50 15.61
CA THR A 535 34.75 -10.96 16.43
C THR A 535 35.07 -12.42 16.11
N VAL A 536 36.34 -12.71 15.82
CA VAL A 536 36.83 -14.06 15.56
C VAL A 536 37.91 -14.41 16.60
N HIS A 537 37.73 -15.54 17.26
CA HIS A 537 38.70 -16.11 18.22
C HIS A 537 39.35 -17.35 17.61
N LYS A 538 40.68 -17.38 17.59
CA LYS A 538 41.51 -18.52 17.17
C LYS A 538 42.80 -18.53 18.01
N ASP A 539 43.24 -19.69 18.42
CA ASP A 539 44.47 -19.90 19.20
C ASP A 539 44.59 -18.98 20.44
N GLY A 540 43.46 -18.80 21.17
CA GLY A 540 43.39 -17.95 22.38
C GLY A 540 43.42 -16.44 22.09
N ARG A 541 43.43 -16.02 20.83
CA ARG A 541 43.45 -14.60 20.41
C ARG A 541 42.14 -14.20 19.74
N GLY A 542 41.67 -12.99 20.06
CA GLY A 542 40.48 -12.39 19.43
C GLY A 542 40.87 -11.29 18.45
N LYS A 543 40.22 -11.27 17.27
CA LYS A 543 40.29 -10.16 16.31
C LYS A 543 38.90 -9.63 16.04
N THR A 544 38.73 -8.31 16.13
CA THR A 544 37.42 -7.66 15.95
C THR A 544 37.46 -6.67 14.78
N TRP A 545 36.44 -6.74 13.92
CA TRP A 545 36.19 -5.77 12.87
C TRP A 545 34.90 -5.02 13.19
N ARG A 546 34.91 -3.70 13.01
CA ARG A 546 33.74 -2.84 13.27
C ARG A 546 33.40 -2.00 12.05
N SER A 547 32.11 -1.93 11.71
CA SER A 547 31.62 -0.99 10.71
C SER A 547 31.62 0.43 11.30
N ARG A 548 32.19 1.38 10.56
CA ARG A 548 32.28 2.79 11.00
C ARG A 548 31.05 3.62 10.64
N LEU A 549 30.23 3.13 9.72
CA LEU A 549 29.03 3.83 9.21
C LEU A 549 27.79 2.95 9.39
N SER A 550 27.07 2.69 8.30
CA SER A 550 25.93 1.77 8.30
C SER A 550 26.40 0.33 8.02
N PRO A 551 25.66 -0.70 8.55
CA PRO A 551 25.98 -2.10 8.28
C PRO A 551 25.90 -2.39 6.78
N ASP A 552 26.96 -2.99 6.21
CA ASP A 552 26.97 -3.48 4.82
C ASP A 552 26.51 -4.94 4.79
N LYS A 553 25.26 -5.16 4.38
CA LYS A 553 24.67 -6.49 4.22
C LYS A 553 24.88 -7.11 2.83
N GLY A 554 25.70 -6.51 1.98
CA GLY A 554 26.15 -7.10 0.73
C GLY A 554 25.31 -6.85 -0.51
N HIS A 555 24.22 -6.07 -0.46
CA HIS A 555 23.33 -5.84 -1.61
C HIS A 555 24.05 -5.31 -2.85
N ALA A 556 24.87 -4.27 -2.70
CA ALA A 556 25.61 -3.69 -3.83
C ALA A 556 26.67 -4.66 -4.38
N ARG A 557 27.38 -5.40 -3.51
CA ARG A 557 28.35 -6.40 -3.93
C ARG A 557 27.69 -7.53 -4.71
N GLN A 558 26.56 -8.04 -4.22
CA GLN A 558 25.81 -9.09 -4.89
C GLN A 558 25.36 -8.64 -6.27
N TRP A 559 24.72 -7.45 -6.36
CA TRP A 559 24.30 -6.92 -7.65
C TRP A 559 25.47 -6.78 -8.63
N ASN A 560 26.58 -6.19 -8.18
CA ASN A 560 27.77 -6.01 -9.01
C ASN A 560 28.36 -7.33 -9.49
N ALA A 561 28.43 -8.34 -8.62
CA ALA A 561 28.90 -9.67 -8.98
C ALA A 561 28.01 -10.31 -10.07
N PHE A 562 26.71 -10.25 -9.90
CA PHE A 562 25.73 -10.74 -10.87
C PHE A 562 25.80 -9.96 -12.18
N PHE A 563 25.75 -8.64 -12.13
CA PHE A 563 25.71 -7.80 -13.33
C PHE A 563 27.00 -7.92 -14.16
N THR A 564 28.14 -8.03 -13.49
CA THR A 564 29.43 -8.27 -14.15
C THR A 564 29.43 -9.65 -14.80
N ALA A 565 28.97 -10.70 -14.11
CA ALA A 565 28.88 -12.06 -14.68
C ALA A 565 27.96 -12.09 -15.92
N ALA A 566 26.79 -11.46 -15.82
CA ALA A 566 25.84 -11.35 -16.93
C ALA A 566 26.41 -10.59 -18.13
N LYS A 567 27.14 -9.51 -17.90
CA LYS A 567 27.78 -8.71 -18.93
C LYS A 567 28.92 -9.46 -19.63
N ASP A 568 29.72 -10.21 -18.88
CA ASP A 568 30.90 -10.90 -19.37
C ASP A 568 30.57 -12.31 -19.91
N GLY A 569 29.29 -12.72 -19.92
CA GLY A 569 28.85 -14.05 -20.33
C GLY A 569 29.36 -15.19 -19.43
N ARG A 570 29.61 -14.87 -18.14
CA ARG A 570 30.07 -15.86 -17.15
C ARG A 570 28.87 -16.49 -16.44
N GLY A 571 29.09 -17.63 -15.78
CA GLY A 571 28.06 -18.26 -14.92
C GLY A 571 27.63 -17.38 -13.76
N ALA A 572 26.46 -17.67 -13.18
CA ALA A 572 25.95 -16.97 -12.03
C ALA A 572 26.93 -17.01 -10.84
N PRO A 573 27.06 -15.94 -10.05
CA PRO A 573 28.00 -15.88 -8.92
C PRO A 573 27.64 -16.82 -7.75
N VAL A 574 26.41 -17.32 -7.73
CA VAL A 574 25.94 -18.41 -6.87
C VAL A 574 25.47 -19.52 -7.78
N SER A 575 25.92 -20.75 -7.55
CA SER A 575 25.54 -21.90 -8.37
C SER A 575 24.02 -22.17 -8.24
N TRP A 576 23.42 -22.75 -9.28
CA TRP A 576 22.02 -23.19 -9.21
C TRP A 576 21.83 -24.22 -8.10
N GLU A 577 22.79 -25.08 -7.88
CA GLU A 577 22.78 -26.08 -6.83
C GLU A 577 22.62 -25.41 -5.44
N ASP A 578 23.41 -24.39 -5.15
CA ASP A 578 23.29 -23.63 -3.90
C ASP A 578 21.94 -22.91 -3.76
N VAL A 579 21.45 -22.29 -4.86
CA VAL A 579 20.14 -21.63 -4.89
C VAL A 579 19.02 -22.63 -4.64
N ASN A 580 19.04 -23.76 -5.35
CA ASN A 580 18.06 -24.84 -5.23
C ASN A 580 18.08 -25.44 -3.83
N ARG A 581 19.27 -25.75 -3.31
CA ARG A 581 19.48 -26.26 -1.95
C ARG A 581 18.89 -25.34 -0.89
N THR A 582 19.18 -24.06 -0.93
CA THR A 582 18.63 -23.07 0.01
C THR A 582 17.11 -22.96 -0.08
N THR A 583 16.58 -22.98 -1.31
CA THR A 583 15.13 -22.89 -1.51
C THR A 583 14.42 -24.15 -1.01
N ARG A 584 14.98 -25.33 -1.27
CA ARG A 584 14.43 -26.62 -0.74
C ARG A 584 14.44 -26.65 0.78
N VAL A 585 15.54 -26.26 1.44
CA VAL A 585 15.59 -26.15 2.91
C VAL A 585 14.50 -25.22 3.43
N THR A 586 14.32 -24.07 2.77
CA THR A 586 13.31 -23.08 3.17
C THR A 586 11.88 -23.64 3.09
N LEU A 587 11.55 -24.29 1.97
CA LEU A 587 10.23 -24.90 1.75
C LEU A 587 10.02 -26.12 2.67
N ALA A 588 11.05 -26.94 2.86
CA ALA A 588 11.01 -28.07 3.78
C ALA A 588 10.84 -27.63 5.25
N ALA A 589 11.42 -26.49 5.64
CA ALA A 589 11.18 -25.93 6.98
C ALA A 589 9.70 -25.51 7.17
N GLN A 590 9.06 -24.97 6.13
CA GLN A 590 7.62 -24.68 6.15
C GLN A 590 6.80 -25.98 6.26
N GLU A 591 7.17 -27.00 5.52
CA GLU A 591 6.52 -28.32 5.60
C GLU A 591 6.73 -28.97 6.97
N SER A 592 7.94 -28.86 7.56
CA SER A 592 8.21 -29.34 8.92
C SER A 592 7.30 -28.68 9.97
N LEU A 593 7.03 -27.38 9.84
CA LEU A 593 6.04 -26.69 10.69
C LEU A 593 4.64 -27.31 10.56
N ARG A 594 4.25 -27.66 9.32
CA ARG A 594 2.94 -28.24 9.03
C ARG A 594 2.81 -29.67 9.55
N LEU A 595 3.85 -30.47 9.38
CA LEU A 595 3.88 -31.88 9.82
C LEU A 595 4.16 -32.03 11.32
N GLY A 596 4.76 -31.03 11.95
CA GLY A 596 5.15 -31.08 13.36
C GLY A 596 6.40 -31.94 13.64
N GLY A 597 7.19 -32.28 12.64
CA GLY A 597 8.40 -33.10 12.71
C GLY A 597 9.45 -32.78 11.64
N PRO A 598 10.63 -33.45 11.70
CA PRO A 598 11.68 -33.21 10.75
C PRO A 598 11.29 -33.64 9.32
N VAL A 599 11.80 -32.92 8.33
CA VAL A 599 11.70 -33.24 6.91
C VAL A 599 13.10 -33.56 6.38
N THR A 600 13.24 -34.74 5.77
CA THR A 600 14.47 -35.15 5.08
C THR A 600 14.57 -34.44 3.73
N LEU A 601 15.76 -34.03 3.37
CA LEU A 601 16.06 -33.38 2.11
C LEU A 601 16.72 -34.42 1.19
N ASP A 602 16.13 -34.66 0.06
CA ASP A 602 16.74 -35.48 -0.98
C ASP A 602 17.99 -34.78 -1.52
N SER A 603 19.11 -35.52 -1.60
CA SER A 603 20.42 -35.04 -2.03
C SER A 603 20.45 -34.57 -3.51
#